data_ea1e10b699cbfc46ef63d0abc92e361a
#
_entry.id   ea1e10b699cbfc46ef63d0abc92e361a
#
_cell.length_a   1.000
_cell.length_b   1.000
_cell.length_c   1.000
_cell.angle_alpha   90.00
_cell.angle_beta   90.00
_cell.angle_gamma   90.00
#
_symmetry.space_group_name_H-M   'P 1'
#
loop_
_entity.id
_entity.type
_entity.pdbx_description
1 polymer ?
#
loop_
_entity_poly.entity_id
_entity_poly.type
_entity_poly.pdbx_seq_one_letter_code
_entity_poly.pdbx_strand_id
1 'polypeptide(L)'
;KYMPLLMTAAGTIPPAKVLVLGAGVAGLSAIATAKRLGAQVEASDVRPEVKEQVESLGAKFLEVKSDSDDGVGEGGYAKETSDEYKKKQAELLEQRVADSDIVVTTALIPGRPAPILISDDMVKSMRPGSVIMDLAAENGGNCGFTKPDEIVDINGVIVDGTINIAGTMSVHASQLYSKNVSAFILHGYDKEKKEFNLEDEIVSGSMFIHAGEIVDERTKSAIEGSN
;
A
#
# COMPACT_ATOMS: atom_id res chain seq x y z
N LYS A 1 -15.13 -7.48 -14.28
CA LYS A 1 -14.82 -8.90 -14.47
C LYS A 1 -15.23 -9.73 -13.26
N TYR A 2 -15.54 -11.04 -13.45
CA TYR A 2 -15.83 -11.94 -12.33
C TYR A 2 -14.56 -12.22 -11.54
N MET A 3 -14.63 -12.18 -10.22
CA MET A 3 -13.49 -12.53 -9.36
C MET A 3 -13.15 -14.02 -9.44
N PRO A 4 -14.13 -14.96 -9.22
CA PRO A 4 -13.85 -16.38 -9.29
C PRO A 4 -13.85 -16.93 -10.73
N LEU A 5 -13.32 -18.14 -10.85
CA LEU A 5 -13.55 -18.98 -12.04
C LEU A 5 -15.04 -19.23 -12.20
N LEU A 6 -15.57 -19.02 -13.38
CA LEU A 6 -16.96 -19.36 -13.72
C LEU A 6 -16.97 -20.39 -14.85
N MET A 7 -17.55 -21.55 -14.61
CA MET A 7 -17.79 -22.58 -15.61
C MET A 7 -19.28 -22.68 -15.93
N THR A 8 -19.61 -22.61 -17.20
CA THR A 8 -20.99 -22.74 -17.71
C THR A 8 -21.03 -23.71 -18.88
N ALA A 9 -22.22 -24.10 -19.30
CA ALA A 9 -22.41 -24.87 -20.53
C ALA A 9 -21.92 -24.14 -21.78
N ALA A 10 -21.83 -22.80 -21.74
CA ALA A 10 -21.34 -21.96 -22.83
C ALA A 10 -19.82 -21.74 -22.80
N GLY A 11 -19.12 -22.23 -21.79
CA GLY A 11 -17.67 -22.11 -21.66
C GLY A 11 -17.18 -21.72 -20.28
N THR A 12 -15.88 -21.48 -20.20
CA THR A 12 -15.17 -21.13 -18.95
C THR A 12 -14.67 -19.69 -19.00
N ILE A 13 -14.96 -18.91 -17.97
CA ILE A 13 -14.39 -17.58 -17.74
C ILE A 13 -13.32 -17.71 -16.67
N PRO A 14 -12.05 -17.40 -16.96
CA PRO A 14 -10.97 -17.46 -15.98
C PRO A 14 -11.18 -16.43 -14.86
N PRO A 15 -10.62 -16.67 -13.67
CA PRO A 15 -10.72 -15.72 -12.56
C PRO A 15 -10.03 -14.40 -12.90
N ALA A 16 -10.45 -13.33 -12.21
CA ALA A 16 -9.79 -12.04 -12.32
C ALA A 16 -8.33 -12.12 -11.83
N LYS A 17 -7.44 -11.43 -12.52
CA LYS A 17 -6.07 -11.19 -12.08
C LYS A 17 -5.99 -9.91 -11.28
N VAL A 18 -5.61 -10.01 -10.03
CA VAL A 18 -5.48 -8.88 -9.10
C VAL A 18 -4.01 -8.70 -8.75
N LEU A 19 -3.50 -7.50 -8.97
CA LEU A 19 -2.15 -7.10 -8.55
C LEU A 19 -2.26 -6.12 -7.38
N VAL A 20 -1.52 -6.37 -6.30
CA VAL A 20 -1.46 -5.47 -5.15
C VAL A 20 -0.05 -4.90 -5.01
N LEU A 21 0.07 -3.58 -5.04
CA LEU A 21 1.34 -2.86 -4.88
C LEU A 21 1.37 -2.20 -3.49
N GLY A 22 2.19 -2.76 -2.63
CA GLY A 22 2.24 -2.47 -1.20
C GLY A 22 1.52 -3.54 -0.38
N ALA A 23 2.27 -4.25 0.48
CA ALA A 23 1.77 -5.32 1.35
C ALA A 23 1.77 -4.89 2.83
N GLY A 24 1.36 -3.63 3.10
CA GLY A 24 1.01 -3.18 4.44
C GLY A 24 -0.36 -3.72 4.87
N VAL A 25 -0.92 -3.21 5.99
CA VAL A 25 -2.21 -3.65 6.53
C VAL A 25 -3.32 -3.61 5.48
N ALA A 26 -3.44 -2.51 4.74
CA ALA A 26 -4.46 -2.36 3.70
C ALA A 26 -4.21 -3.33 2.53
N GLY A 27 -2.96 -3.46 2.08
CA GLY A 27 -2.59 -4.38 0.99
C GLY A 27 -2.84 -5.84 1.35
N LEU A 28 -2.43 -6.29 2.54
CA LEU A 28 -2.70 -7.66 3.02
C LEU A 28 -4.21 -7.93 3.13
N SER A 29 -5.01 -6.95 3.57
CA SER A 29 -6.47 -7.05 3.60
C SER A 29 -7.07 -7.17 2.20
N ALA A 30 -6.57 -6.40 1.23
CA ALA A 30 -6.97 -6.49 -0.18
C ALA A 30 -6.63 -7.86 -0.77
N ILE A 31 -5.40 -8.37 -0.52
CA ILE A 31 -4.95 -9.71 -0.93
C ILE A 31 -5.89 -10.78 -0.38
N ALA A 32 -6.11 -10.80 0.95
CA ALA A 32 -6.96 -11.78 1.61
C ALA A 32 -8.39 -11.75 1.07
N THR A 33 -8.93 -10.56 0.84
CA THR A 33 -10.29 -10.37 0.31
C THR A 33 -10.39 -10.85 -1.13
N ALA A 34 -9.48 -10.45 -2.01
CA ALA A 34 -9.46 -10.87 -3.41
C ALA A 34 -9.29 -12.39 -3.56
N LYS A 35 -8.42 -13.00 -2.73
CA LYS A 35 -8.27 -14.47 -2.67
C LYS A 35 -9.56 -15.15 -2.25
N ARG A 36 -10.22 -14.66 -1.22
CA ARG A 36 -11.51 -15.22 -0.75
C ARG A 36 -12.60 -15.10 -1.80
N LEU A 37 -12.58 -14.05 -2.62
CA LEU A 37 -13.50 -13.88 -3.74
C LEU A 37 -13.12 -14.76 -4.96
N GLY A 38 -12.01 -15.50 -4.91
CA GLY A 38 -11.62 -16.47 -5.93
C GLY A 38 -10.72 -15.92 -7.03
N ALA A 39 -10.14 -14.73 -6.84
CA ALA A 39 -9.21 -14.14 -7.80
C ALA A 39 -7.83 -14.81 -7.77
N GLN A 40 -7.09 -14.68 -8.88
CA GLN A 40 -5.66 -14.91 -8.93
C GLN A 40 -4.95 -13.65 -8.45
N VAL A 41 -4.22 -13.74 -7.34
CA VAL A 41 -3.61 -12.56 -6.70
C VAL A 41 -2.10 -12.65 -6.73
N GLU A 42 -1.47 -11.60 -7.23
CA GLU A 42 -0.04 -11.34 -7.13
C GLU A 42 0.18 -10.05 -6.30
N ALA A 43 1.30 -9.95 -5.61
CA ALA A 43 1.63 -8.75 -4.85
C ALA A 43 3.12 -8.42 -4.91
N SER A 44 3.45 -7.14 -4.79
CA SER A 44 4.81 -6.63 -4.71
C SER A 44 4.94 -5.64 -3.57
N ASP A 45 6.06 -5.69 -2.86
CA ASP A 45 6.45 -4.73 -1.82
C ASP A 45 7.98 -4.57 -1.87
N VAL A 46 8.47 -3.41 -1.43
CA VAL A 46 9.91 -3.15 -1.34
C VAL A 46 10.57 -3.86 -0.17
N ARG A 47 9.78 -4.31 0.80
CA ARG A 47 10.23 -5.01 2.02
C ARG A 47 10.18 -6.52 1.80
N PRO A 48 11.33 -7.21 1.80
CA PRO A 48 11.36 -8.66 1.56
C PRO A 48 10.68 -9.47 2.69
N GLU A 49 10.64 -8.95 3.91
CA GLU A 49 10.04 -9.62 5.06
C GLU A 49 8.52 -9.83 4.96
N VAL A 50 7.83 -9.07 4.09
CA VAL A 50 6.38 -9.25 3.89
C VAL A 50 6.05 -10.39 2.92
N LYS A 51 7.03 -10.97 2.24
CA LYS A 51 6.85 -12.08 1.29
C LYS A 51 6.11 -13.25 1.93
N GLU A 52 6.58 -13.70 3.09
CA GLU A 52 5.96 -14.81 3.81
C GLU A 52 4.49 -14.51 4.17
N GLN A 53 4.20 -13.27 4.56
CA GLN A 53 2.83 -12.85 4.87
C GLN A 53 1.93 -12.91 3.63
N VAL A 54 2.40 -12.44 2.47
CA VAL A 54 1.68 -12.50 1.20
C VAL A 54 1.42 -13.94 0.78
N GLU A 55 2.45 -14.79 0.84
CA GLU A 55 2.34 -16.20 0.45
C GLU A 55 1.46 -17.01 1.40
N SER A 56 1.44 -16.69 2.70
CA SER A 56 0.55 -17.30 3.68
C SER A 56 -0.94 -17.03 3.40
N LEU A 57 -1.26 -15.93 2.73
CA LEU A 57 -2.61 -15.61 2.26
C LEU A 57 -2.95 -16.31 0.93
N GLY A 58 -2.05 -17.10 0.37
CA GLY A 58 -2.22 -17.83 -0.89
C GLY A 58 -2.05 -16.96 -2.14
N ALA A 59 -1.45 -15.79 -2.02
CA ALA A 59 -1.05 -14.95 -3.15
C ALA A 59 0.40 -15.25 -3.56
N LYS A 60 0.78 -14.83 -4.76
CA LYS A 60 2.15 -14.96 -5.24
C LYS A 60 2.90 -13.64 -5.01
N PHE A 61 4.05 -13.70 -4.37
CA PHE A 61 4.92 -12.55 -4.26
C PHE A 61 5.75 -12.37 -5.53
N LEU A 62 5.77 -11.13 -6.07
CA LEU A 62 6.56 -10.78 -7.25
C LEU A 62 7.96 -10.36 -6.84
N GLU A 63 8.94 -11.12 -7.27
CA GLU A 63 10.35 -10.78 -7.13
C GLU A 63 11.09 -11.10 -8.43
N VAL A 64 12.09 -10.32 -8.74
CA VAL A 64 13.02 -10.65 -9.82
C VAL A 64 13.96 -11.72 -9.30
N LYS A 65 13.98 -12.88 -9.93
CA LYS A 65 14.99 -13.89 -9.62
C LYS A 65 16.37 -13.36 -10.01
N SER A 66 17.24 -13.20 -9.02
CA SER A 66 18.66 -12.94 -9.28
C SER A 66 19.28 -14.25 -9.76
N ASP A 67 19.89 -14.23 -10.94
CA ASP A 67 20.65 -15.37 -11.46
C ASP A 67 22.03 -15.49 -10.77
N SER A 68 22.36 -14.58 -9.86
CA SER A 68 23.58 -14.62 -9.04
C SER A 68 23.23 -14.92 -7.61
N ASP A 69 23.80 -16.01 -7.09
CA ASP A 69 23.80 -16.47 -5.70
C ASP A 69 24.67 -15.54 -4.81
N ASP A 70 24.75 -14.26 -5.14
CA ASP A 70 25.55 -13.27 -4.44
C ASP A 70 24.83 -12.67 -3.24
N GLY A 71 24.91 -13.47 -2.18
CA GLY A 71 25.12 -13.01 -0.81
C GLY A 71 24.15 -12.00 -0.24
N VAL A 72 23.26 -12.49 0.63
CA VAL A 72 22.67 -11.71 1.71
C VAL A 72 23.80 -10.98 2.46
N GLY A 73 23.87 -9.66 2.29
CA GLY A 73 24.79 -8.83 3.08
C GLY A 73 24.37 -8.91 4.55
N GLU A 74 25.33 -9.09 5.46
CA GLU A 74 25.12 -9.00 6.90
C GLU A 74 24.44 -7.66 7.23
N GLY A 75 23.23 -7.72 7.79
CA GLY A 75 22.49 -6.54 8.26
C GLY A 75 21.13 -6.28 7.62
N GLY A 76 20.58 -7.13 6.72
CA GLY A 76 19.20 -7.01 6.24
C GLY A 76 18.91 -5.81 5.34
N TYR A 77 19.88 -4.96 5.01
CA TYR A 77 19.78 -3.90 4.02
C TYR A 77 20.24 -4.44 2.67
N ALA A 78 19.36 -4.37 1.67
CA ALA A 78 19.72 -4.65 0.30
C ALA A 78 20.95 -3.78 -0.07
N LYS A 79 22.09 -4.43 -0.44
CA LYS A 79 23.13 -3.76 -1.19
C LYS A 79 22.46 -3.01 -2.34
N GLU A 80 22.99 -1.80 -2.68
CA GLU A 80 22.54 -1.02 -3.83
C GLU A 80 22.23 -1.95 -5.00
N THR A 81 20.93 -2.10 -5.27
CA THR A 81 20.45 -2.96 -6.35
C THR A 81 21.04 -2.45 -7.65
N SER A 82 21.73 -3.32 -8.38
CA SER A 82 22.35 -2.93 -9.66
C SER A 82 21.30 -2.31 -10.56
N ASP A 83 21.68 -1.36 -11.42
CA ASP A 83 20.74 -0.72 -12.36
C ASP A 83 20.04 -1.76 -13.25
N GLU A 84 20.69 -2.89 -13.52
CA GLU A 84 20.11 -4.02 -14.23
C GLU A 84 18.96 -4.71 -13.46
N TYR A 85 19.11 -4.86 -12.14
CA TYR A 85 18.03 -5.41 -11.29
C TYR A 85 16.83 -4.49 -11.25
N LYS A 86 17.04 -3.19 -11.08
CA LYS A 86 15.97 -2.17 -11.11
C LYS A 86 15.23 -2.18 -12.43
N LYS A 87 15.96 -2.32 -13.53
CA LYS A 87 15.37 -2.40 -14.87
C LYS A 87 14.51 -3.65 -15.03
N LYS A 88 15.02 -4.83 -14.66
CA LYS A 88 14.26 -6.09 -14.68
C LYS A 88 13.01 -6.03 -13.80
N GLN A 89 13.10 -5.38 -12.64
CA GLN A 89 11.97 -5.18 -11.73
C GLN A 89 10.91 -4.27 -12.36
N ALA A 90 11.31 -3.17 -13.00
CA ALA A 90 10.41 -2.26 -13.70
C ALA A 90 9.71 -2.97 -14.88
N GLU A 91 10.45 -3.71 -15.70
CA GLU A 91 9.90 -4.50 -16.83
C GLU A 91 8.90 -5.57 -16.34
N LEU A 92 9.22 -6.27 -15.25
CA LEU A 92 8.30 -7.24 -14.65
C LEU A 92 7.01 -6.57 -14.17
N LEU A 93 7.13 -5.43 -13.48
CA LEU A 93 5.98 -4.67 -12.98
C LEU A 93 5.10 -4.19 -14.14
N GLU A 94 5.69 -3.62 -15.18
CA GLU A 94 4.98 -3.16 -16.38
C GLU A 94 4.17 -4.29 -17.02
N GLN A 95 4.79 -5.46 -17.20
CA GLN A 95 4.10 -6.63 -17.74
C GLN A 95 2.94 -7.09 -16.84
N ARG A 96 3.13 -7.07 -15.51
CA ARG A 96 2.08 -7.50 -14.57
C ARG A 96 0.92 -6.52 -14.51
N VAL A 97 1.18 -5.22 -14.58
CA VAL A 97 0.13 -4.20 -14.67
C VAL A 97 -0.69 -4.39 -15.94
N ALA A 98 -0.05 -4.53 -17.11
CA ALA A 98 -0.73 -4.75 -18.39
C ALA A 98 -1.62 -6.02 -18.40
N ASP A 99 -1.20 -7.07 -17.70
CA ASP A 99 -1.91 -8.35 -17.60
C ASP A 99 -3.04 -8.36 -16.57
N SER A 100 -3.07 -7.37 -15.65
CA SER A 100 -4.03 -7.33 -14.55
C SER A 100 -5.40 -6.84 -14.98
N ASP A 101 -6.43 -7.36 -14.32
CA ASP A 101 -7.80 -6.86 -14.42
C ASP A 101 -8.09 -5.81 -13.34
N ILE A 102 -7.44 -5.95 -12.17
CA ILE A 102 -7.56 -5.03 -11.05
C ILE A 102 -6.17 -4.80 -10.48
N VAL A 103 -5.81 -3.54 -10.27
CA VAL A 103 -4.61 -3.15 -9.52
C VAL A 103 -5.03 -2.36 -8.28
N VAL A 104 -4.50 -2.74 -7.12
CA VAL A 104 -4.69 -1.99 -5.86
C VAL A 104 -3.35 -1.46 -5.42
N THR A 105 -3.25 -0.15 -5.23
CA THR A 105 -2.01 0.48 -4.76
C THR A 105 -2.18 1.05 -3.36
N THR A 106 -1.20 0.79 -2.50
CA THR A 106 -1.24 1.17 -1.07
C THR A 106 0.09 1.71 -0.56
N ALA A 107 1.01 2.08 -1.46
CA ALA A 107 2.34 2.52 -1.07
C ALA A 107 2.33 3.97 -0.56
N LEU A 108 2.60 4.15 0.72
CA LEU A 108 2.68 5.43 1.37
C LEU A 108 4.03 5.58 2.09
N ILE A 109 4.59 6.78 2.02
CA ILE A 109 5.77 7.17 2.79
C ILE A 109 5.34 8.26 3.76
N PRO A 110 5.40 8.03 5.08
CA PRO A 110 4.97 9.03 6.05
C PRO A 110 5.68 10.39 5.85
N GLY A 111 4.87 11.48 5.77
CA GLY A 111 5.38 12.84 5.63
C GLY A 111 5.96 13.19 4.26
N ARG A 112 5.72 12.37 3.23
CA ARG A 112 6.14 12.63 1.83
C ARG A 112 5.01 12.31 0.86
N PRO A 113 5.01 12.90 -0.34
CA PRO A 113 4.13 12.47 -1.42
C PRO A 113 4.28 10.98 -1.71
N ALA A 114 3.19 10.34 -2.09
CA ALA A 114 3.21 8.93 -2.48
C ALA A 114 4.10 8.71 -3.71
N PRO A 115 4.87 7.63 -3.77
CA PRO A 115 5.69 7.33 -4.94
C PRO A 115 4.82 6.92 -6.12
N ILE A 116 5.15 7.37 -7.33
CA ILE A 116 4.49 6.89 -8.55
C ILE A 116 5.04 5.50 -8.87
N LEU A 117 4.17 4.50 -8.81
CA LEU A 117 4.48 3.10 -9.12
C LEU A 117 3.93 2.68 -10.49
N ILE A 118 2.83 3.31 -10.92
CA ILE A 118 2.17 3.03 -12.18
C ILE A 118 2.27 4.28 -13.04
N SER A 119 3.06 4.20 -14.12
CA SER A 119 3.20 5.28 -15.08
C SER A 119 1.96 5.41 -15.98
N ASP A 120 1.82 6.55 -16.64
CA ASP A 120 0.77 6.80 -17.62
C ASP A 120 0.76 5.76 -18.74
N ASP A 121 1.93 5.31 -19.18
CA ASP A 121 2.05 4.33 -20.26
C ASP A 121 1.66 2.92 -19.78
N MET A 122 1.95 2.57 -18.52
CA MET A 122 1.46 1.34 -17.93
C MET A 122 -0.07 1.30 -17.88
N VAL A 123 -0.73 2.41 -17.50
CA VAL A 123 -2.21 2.50 -17.52
C VAL A 123 -2.75 2.30 -18.93
N LYS A 124 -2.16 2.97 -19.92
CA LYS A 124 -2.57 2.85 -21.33
C LYS A 124 -2.37 1.45 -21.91
N SER A 125 -1.47 0.66 -21.35
CA SER A 125 -1.21 -0.74 -21.76
C SER A 125 -2.23 -1.73 -21.19
N MET A 126 -3.00 -1.34 -20.17
CA MET A 126 -4.03 -2.20 -19.58
C MET A 126 -5.21 -2.40 -20.53
N ARG A 127 -5.94 -3.47 -20.31
CA ARG A 127 -7.14 -3.80 -21.10
C ARG A 127 -8.32 -2.91 -20.70
N PRO A 128 -9.15 -2.45 -21.65
CA PRO A 128 -10.42 -1.80 -21.32
C PRO A 128 -11.28 -2.67 -20.40
N GLY A 129 -11.89 -2.05 -19.39
CA GLY A 129 -12.63 -2.73 -18.32
C GLY A 129 -11.76 -3.13 -17.11
N SER A 130 -10.45 -2.81 -17.14
CA SER A 130 -9.59 -2.93 -15.96
C SER A 130 -9.79 -1.76 -15.01
N VAL A 131 -9.44 -1.96 -13.72
CA VAL A 131 -9.60 -0.96 -12.66
C VAL A 131 -8.31 -0.83 -11.87
N ILE A 132 -7.91 0.40 -11.60
CA ILE A 132 -6.87 0.75 -10.63
C ILE A 132 -7.56 1.44 -9.45
N MET A 133 -7.45 0.86 -8.25
CA MET A 133 -7.89 1.47 -6.99
C MET A 133 -6.66 2.01 -6.26
N ASP A 134 -6.53 3.32 -6.20
CA ASP A 134 -5.37 3.96 -5.60
C ASP A 134 -5.67 4.48 -4.19
N LEU A 135 -5.29 3.70 -3.18
CA LEU A 135 -5.49 4.06 -1.77
C LEU A 135 -4.52 5.15 -1.28
N ALA A 136 -3.55 5.53 -2.11
CA ALA A 136 -2.60 6.61 -1.82
C ALA A 136 -3.04 7.97 -2.37
N ALA A 137 -4.24 8.07 -2.94
CA ALA A 137 -4.73 9.26 -3.63
C ALA A 137 -4.67 10.55 -2.78
N GLU A 138 -4.95 10.48 -1.47
CA GLU A 138 -4.86 11.62 -0.55
C GLU A 138 -3.44 12.21 -0.47
N ASN A 139 -2.41 11.43 -0.78
CA ASN A 139 -0.99 11.81 -0.74
C ASN A 139 -0.37 11.95 -2.14
N GLY A 140 -1.19 12.23 -3.15
CA GLY A 140 -0.77 12.42 -4.54
C GLY A 140 -0.92 11.19 -5.43
N GLY A 141 -1.17 10.01 -4.85
CA GLY A 141 -1.41 8.77 -5.58
C GLY A 141 -0.16 8.00 -6.00
N ASN A 142 -0.35 6.69 -6.25
CA ASN A 142 0.69 5.81 -6.78
C ASN A 142 0.58 5.64 -8.31
N CYS A 143 -0.43 6.19 -8.94
CA CYS A 143 -0.65 6.12 -10.39
C CYS A 143 -0.64 7.52 -11.00
N GLY A 144 0.00 7.69 -12.16
CA GLY A 144 0.14 8.98 -12.83
C GLY A 144 -1.19 9.67 -13.19
N PHE A 145 -2.26 8.90 -13.41
CA PHE A 145 -3.59 9.42 -13.67
C PHE A 145 -4.48 9.58 -12.45
N THR A 146 -3.99 9.24 -11.25
CA THR A 146 -4.77 9.42 -10.02
C THR A 146 -5.07 10.88 -9.78
N LYS A 147 -6.35 11.17 -9.55
CA LYS A 147 -6.82 12.45 -9.07
C LYS A 147 -7.56 12.24 -7.75
N PRO A 148 -7.19 12.95 -6.69
CA PRO A 148 -7.86 12.82 -5.40
C PRO A 148 -9.36 13.10 -5.52
N ASP A 149 -10.17 12.20 -4.97
CA ASP A 149 -11.63 12.24 -4.93
C ASP A 149 -12.32 12.19 -6.31
N GLU A 150 -11.61 11.70 -7.33
CA GLU A 150 -12.16 11.53 -8.68
C GLU A 150 -11.99 10.08 -9.17
N ILE A 151 -12.92 9.68 -10.04
CA ILE A 151 -12.82 8.47 -10.86
C ILE A 151 -12.55 8.91 -12.29
N VAL A 152 -11.41 8.49 -12.85
CA VAL A 152 -10.96 8.88 -14.19
C VAL A 152 -11.03 7.68 -15.12
N ASP A 153 -11.55 7.85 -16.32
CA ASP A 153 -11.55 6.85 -17.40
C ASP A 153 -10.43 7.16 -18.40
N ILE A 154 -9.50 6.24 -18.55
CA ILE A 154 -8.41 6.31 -19.52
C ILE A 154 -8.57 5.18 -20.53
N ASN A 155 -9.23 5.46 -21.65
CA ASN A 155 -9.48 4.48 -22.72
C ASN A 155 -10.18 3.19 -22.22
N GLY A 156 -11.12 3.33 -21.29
CA GLY A 156 -11.85 2.22 -20.69
C GLY A 156 -11.15 1.57 -19.49
N VAL A 157 -9.99 2.09 -19.05
CA VAL A 157 -9.36 1.74 -17.77
C VAL A 157 -9.79 2.75 -16.73
N ILE A 158 -10.42 2.28 -15.66
CA ILE A 158 -10.90 3.14 -14.58
C ILE A 158 -9.79 3.31 -13.55
N VAL A 159 -9.41 4.55 -13.27
CA VAL A 159 -8.51 4.91 -12.17
C VAL A 159 -9.35 5.58 -11.08
N ASP A 160 -9.49 4.91 -9.95
CA ASP A 160 -10.29 5.35 -8.82
C ASP A 160 -9.36 5.93 -7.74
N GLY A 161 -9.45 7.25 -7.58
CA GLY A 161 -8.73 8.03 -6.57
C GLY A 161 -9.62 8.47 -5.40
N THR A 162 -10.67 7.71 -5.08
CA THR A 162 -11.56 7.99 -3.95
C THR A 162 -10.76 8.17 -2.66
N ILE A 163 -10.97 9.29 -2.00
CA ILE A 163 -10.39 9.61 -0.69
C ILE A 163 -11.38 9.30 0.44
N ASN A 164 -10.89 9.37 1.68
CA ASN A 164 -11.72 9.12 2.87
C ASN A 164 -12.52 7.81 2.81
N ILE A 165 -11.91 6.74 2.32
CA ILE A 165 -12.55 5.41 2.19
C ILE A 165 -13.06 4.92 3.54
N ALA A 166 -12.33 5.20 4.63
CA ALA A 166 -12.76 4.86 6.00
C ALA A 166 -14.11 5.50 6.35
N GLY A 167 -14.39 6.71 5.85
CA GLY A 167 -15.66 7.42 6.04
C GLY A 167 -16.85 6.69 5.41
N THR A 168 -16.65 5.94 4.34
CA THR A 168 -17.71 5.14 3.69
C THR A 168 -18.18 3.95 4.55
N MET A 169 -17.33 3.51 5.51
CA MET A 169 -17.63 2.45 6.48
C MET A 169 -17.54 2.98 7.92
N SER A 170 -18.15 4.13 8.16
CA SER A 170 -17.98 4.96 9.36
C SER A 170 -18.16 4.22 10.68
N VAL A 171 -19.13 3.30 10.77
CA VAL A 171 -19.40 2.52 12.00
C VAL A 171 -18.17 1.69 12.41
N HIS A 172 -17.66 0.87 11.49
CA HIS A 172 -16.50 0.01 11.77
C HIS A 172 -15.21 0.79 11.89
N ALA A 173 -15.02 1.80 11.04
CA ALA A 173 -13.85 2.68 11.11
C ALA A 173 -13.77 3.41 12.47
N SER A 174 -14.90 3.96 12.95
CA SER A 174 -14.97 4.62 14.26
C SER A 174 -14.70 3.66 15.41
N GLN A 175 -15.22 2.43 15.34
CA GLN A 175 -14.95 1.42 16.36
C GLN A 175 -13.48 1.05 16.44
N LEU A 176 -12.80 0.87 15.27
CA LEU A 176 -11.38 0.55 15.22
C LEU A 176 -10.53 1.73 15.70
N TYR A 177 -10.86 2.94 15.27
CA TYR A 177 -10.19 4.15 15.71
C TYR A 177 -10.32 4.35 17.23
N SER A 178 -11.53 4.20 17.77
CA SER A 178 -11.78 4.28 19.22
C SER A 178 -10.93 3.27 20.01
N LYS A 179 -10.80 2.03 19.51
CA LYS A 179 -9.93 1.03 20.15
C LYS A 179 -8.47 1.46 20.16
N ASN A 180 -7.96 2.02 19.06
CA ASN A 180 -6.59 2.50 18.99
C ASN A 180 -6.33 3.64 19.95
N VAL A 181 -7.23 4.65 19.98
CA VAL A 181 -7.11 5.77 20.91
C VAL A 181 -7.20 5.31 22.36
N SER A 182 -8.14 4.42 22.67
CA SER A 182 -8.27 3.85 24.02
C SER A 182 -7.03 3.08 24.45
N ALA A 183 -6.47 2.26 23.56
CA ALA A 183 -5.25 1.50 23.82
C ALA A 183 -4.06 2.44 24.11
N PHE A 184 -3.91 3.50 23.32
CA PHE A 184 -2.87 4.51 23.52
C PHE A 184 -3.00 5.21 24.89
N ILE A 185 -4.22 5.66 25.23
CA ILE A 185 -4.49 6.33 26.52
C ILE A 185 -4.22 5.38 27.68
N LEU A 186 -4.71 4.14 27.60
CA LEU A 186 -4.54 3.17 28.69
C LEU A 186 -3.07 2.71 28.84
N HIS A 187 -2.29 2.75 27.77
CA HIS A 187 -0.87 2.43 27.79
C HIS A 187 -0.04 3.57 28.39
N GLY A 188 -0.26 4.79 27.91
CA GLY A 188 0.60 5.93 28.26
C GLY A 188 0.22 6.67 29.54
N TYR A 189 -1.05 6.54 30.03
CA TYR A 189 -1.53 7.31 31.18
C TYR A 189 -1.33 6.59 32.51
N ASP A 190 -0.49 7.14 33.37
CA ASP A 190 -0.31 6.70 34.76
C ASP A 190 -1.45 7.21 35.64
N LYS A 191 -2.29 6.30 36.11
CA LYS A 191 -3.45 6.63 36.94
C LYS A 191 -3.09 7.14 38.36
N GLU A 192 -1.94 6.72 38.89
CA GLU A 192 -1.48 7.10 40.22
C GLU A 192 -0.91 8.53 40.19
N LYS A 193 -0.07 8.81 39.20
CA LYS A 193 0.52 10.12 38.98
C LYS A 193 -0.43 11.11 38.30
N LYS A 194 -1.50 10.61 37.64
CA LYS A 194 -2.47 11.39 36.86
C LYS A 194 -1.84 12.16 35.69
N GLU A 195 -0.82 11.58 35.07
CA GLU A 195 -0.08 12.18 33.96
C GLU A 195 0.30 11.13 32.91
N PHE A 196 0.67 11.56 31.71
CA PHE A 196 1.24 10.68 30.71
C PHE A 196 2.71 10.42 31.01
N ASN A 197 3.15 9.16 30.83
CA ASN A 197 4.56 8.79 30.89
C ASN A 197 5.28 9.28 29.63
N LEU A 198 5.92 10.43 29.71
CA LEU A 198 6.62 11.06 28.59
C LEU A 198 7.94 10.37 28.22
N GLU A 199 8.45 9.48 29.07
CA GLU A 199 9.64 8.67 28.80
C GLU A 199 9.31 7.41 28.00
N ASP A 200 8.01 7.06 27.90
CA ASP A 200 7.56 5.94 27.09
C ASP A 200 7.75 6.24 25.60
N GLU A 201 8.31 5.30 24.86
CA GLU A 201 8.67 5.46 23.45
C GLU A 201 7.45 5.75 22.56
N ILE A 202 6.30 5.12 22.84
CA ILE A 202 5.07 5.33 22.08
C ILE A 202 4.50 6.72 22.36
N VAL A 203 4.49 7.13 23.65
CA VAL A 203 4.00 8.45 24.04
C VAL A 203 4.90 9.55 23.50
N SER A 204 6.21 9.47 23.72
CA SER A 204 7.18 10.45 23.23
C SER A 204 7.21 10.54 21.72
N GLY A 205 7.18 9.40 21.03
CA GLY A 205 7.18 9.33 19.56
C GLY A 205 5.88 9.85 18.89
N SER A 206 4.80 10.03 19.65
CA SER A 206 3.54 10.59 19.16
C SER A 206 3.36 12.09 19.45
N MET A 207 4.28 12.70 20.18
CA MET A 207 4.21 14.13 20.54
C MET A 207 4.75 15.01 19.42
N PHE A 208 3.98 15.99 18.97
CA PHE A 208 4.45 17.06 18.08
C PHE A 208 4.90 18.29 18.86
N ILE A 209 4.12 18.64 19.90
CA ILE A 209 4.33 19.84 20.73
C ILE A 209 4.28 19.43 22.20
N HIS A 210 5.22 19.90 22.98
CA HIS A 210 5.24 19.79 24.44
C HIS A 210 5.63 21.12 25.08
N ALA A 211 4.90 21.55 26.09
CA ALA A 211 5.15 22.80 26.82
C ALA A 211 5.32 24.05 25.93
N GLY A 212 4.66 24.08 24.78
CA GLY A 212 4.73 25.20 23.82
C GLY A 212 5.87 25.11 22.81
N GLU A 213 6.70 24.09 22.89
CA GLU A 213 7.81 23.86 21.95
C GLU A 213 7.52 22.67 21.04
N ILE A 214 7.94 22.77 19.78
CA ILE A 214 7.86 21.65 18.80
C ILE A 214 8.96 20.66 19.16
N VAL A 215 8.57 19.43 19.50
CA VAL A 215 9.51 18.36 19.91
C VAL A 215 9.77 17.36 18.79
N ASP A 216 8.89 17.26 17.77
CA ASP A 216 9.06 16.38 16.63
C ASP A 216 10.02 16.99 15.59
N GLU A 217 11.15 16.30 15.36
CA GLU A 217 12.20 16.77 14.44
C GLU A 217 11.74 16.89 12.98
N ARG A 218 10.78 16.06 12.55
CA ARG A 218 10.22 16.14 11.18
C ARG A 218 9.40 17.40 11.01
N THR A 219 8.60 17.73 12.03
CA THR A 219 7.80 18.96 12.06
C THR A 219 8.69 20.19 12.10
N LYS A 220 9.77 20.19 12.90
CA LYS A 220 10.77 21.27 12.89
C LYS A 220 11.36 21.47 11.51
N SER A 221 11.88 20.40 10.90
CA SER A 221 12.49 20.45 9.58
C SER A 221 11.52 20.94 8.49
N ALA A 222 10.24 20.56 8.56
CA ALA A 222 9.24 20.99 7.60
C ALA A 222 8.93 22.49 7.71
N ILE A 223 8.92 23.04 8.92
CA ILE A 223 8.71 24.48 9.16
C ILE A 223 9.94 25.29 8.74
N GLU A 224 11.13 24.82 9.08
CA GLU A 224 12.41 25.50 8.75
C GLU A 224 12.70 25.46 7.24
N GLY A 225 12.36 24.38 6.53
CA GLY A 225 12.50 24.25 5.09
C GLY A 225 11.46 24.98 4.26
N SER A 226 10.43 25.56 4.91
CA SER A 226 9.36 26.32 4.24
C SER A 226 9.62 27.85 4.26
N ASN A 227 10.74 28.31 4.82
CA ASN A 227 11.24 29.70 4.81
C ASN A 227 12.38 29.86 3.74
#